data_2155cb1cdcf5e8deb5a67ae09c274a1c
#
_entry.id   2155cb1cdcf5e8deb5a67ae09c274a1c
#
_cell.length_a   1.000
_cell.length_b   1.000
_cell.length_c   1.000
_cell.angle_alpha   90.00
_cell.angle_beta   90.00
_cell.angle_gamma   90.00
#
_symmetry.space_group_name_H-M   'P 1'
#
loop_
_entity.id
_entity.type
_entity.pdbx_description
1 polymer ?
#
loop_
_entity_poly.entity_id
_entity_poly.type
_entity_poly.pdbx_seq_one_letter_code
_entity_poly.pdbx_strand_id
1 'polypeptide(L)'
;MRRIVLLPGLDGTGALFDDFVRAAPATVRCDVVSLPQEPLGYAQLVERIAPRLQLGPDTILLAESFSGPLAILLAERQRIAALVLCNTFVTAPRLRVLGALPLAPLFHLPMPAVVARWFFVGTGAPDDLVERVQATVASVPPAVLAARVSSVSSVDVVDALARCSAPIVYLRGTKDRLVPEASVDAVMRAASVPVSVVRIPGPHLLLQAAPEAAWRAIEDVVLEPRAA
;
A
#
# COMPACT_ATOMS: atom_id res chain seq x y z
N MET A 1 -22.46 8.21 1.96
CA MET A 1 -21.45 7.26 2.50
C MET A 1 -20.23 7.34 1.59
N ARG A 2 -19.06 7.69 2.11
CA ARG A 2 -17.81 7.76 1.33
C ARG A 2 -17.36 6.34 0.97
N ARG A 3 -16.81 6.15 -0.23
CA ARG A 3 -16.30 4.87 -0.69
C ARG A 3 -14.78 4.89 -0.69
N ILE A 4 -14.15 3.92 -0.01
CA ILE A 4 -12.70 3.71 -0.03
C ILE A 4 -12.41 2.37 -0.66
N VAL A 5 -11.59 2.37 -1.71
CA VAL A 5 -11.06 1.17 -2.35
C VAL A 5 -9.66 0.91 -1.77
N LEU A 6 -9.46 -0.28 -1.20
CA LEU A 6 -8.23 -0.69 -0.51
C LEU A 6 -7.42 -1.62 -1.39
N LEU A 7 -6.21 -1.20 -1.76
CA LEU A 7 -5.25 -2.00 -2.51
C LEU A 7 -4.19 -2.57 -1.57
N PRO A 8 -4.07 -3.90 -1.46
CA PRO A 8 -3.21 -4.58 -0.49
C PRO A 8 -1.73 -4.48 -0.81
N GLY A 9 -0.90 -4.83 0.17
CA GLY A 9 0.55 -4.95 0.04
C GLY A 9 1.00 -6.05 -0.92
N LEU A 10 2.22 -6.54 -0.71
CA LEU A 10 2.88 -7.51 -1.59
C LEU A 10 2.12 -8.84 -1.71
N ASP A 11 1.42 -9.28 -0.64
CA ASP A 11 0.61 -10.49 -0.66
C ASP A 11 -0.54 -10.42 -1.66
N GLY A 12 -1.10 -9.24 -1.87
CA GLY A 12 -2.19 -8.99 -2.83
C GLY A 12 -3.53 -9.63 -2.48
N THR A 13 -3.68 -10.27 -1.32
CA THR A 13 -4.91 -10.99 -0.96
C THR A 13 -6.00 -10.06 -0.43
N GLY A 14 -5.60 -9.00 0.29
CA GLY A 14 -6.47 -8.11 1.03
C GLY A 14 -6.87 -8.65 2.41
N ALA A 15 -6.50 -9.87 2.76
CA ALA A 15 -6.89 -10.51 4.03
C ALA A 15 -6.35 -9.79 5.28
N LEU A 16 -5.27 -9.03 5.13
CA LEU A 16 -4.69 -8.29 6.26
C LEU A 16 -5.45 -7.01 6.60
N PHE A 17 -6.45 -6.59 5.83
CA PHE A 17 -7.22 -5.38 6.11
C PHE A 17 -8.36 -5.55 7.10
N ASP A 18 -8.63 -6.75 7.62
CA ASP A 18 -9.81 -7.02 8.46
C ASP A 18 -9.93 -6.07 9.66
N ASP A 19 -8.83 -5.84 10.41
CA ASP A 19 -8.84 -4.94 11.57
C ASP A 19 -9.02 -3.48 11.15
N PHE A 20 -8.39 -3.07 10.05
CA PHE A 20 -8.54 -1.74 9.48
C PHE A 20 -9.99 -1.49 9.01
N VAL A 21 -10.60 -2.45 8.33
CA VAL A 21 -12.01 -2.36 7.89
C VAL A 21 -12.95 -2.33 9.09
N ARG A 22 -12.68 -3.13 10.12
CA ARG A 22 -13.50 -3.15 11.36
C ARG A 22 -13.46 -1.82 12.11
N ALA A 23 -12.31 -1.13 12.08
CA ALA A 23 -12.13 0.18 12.69
C ALA A 23 -12.67 1.34 11.85
N ALA A 24 -13.23 1.06 10.66
CA ALA A 24 -13.73 2.10 9.77
C ALA A 24 -14.92 2.86 10.38
N PRO A 25 -15.00 4.19 10.18
CA PRO A 25 -16.18 4.96 10.54
C PRO A 25 -17.44 4.45 9.84
N ALA A 26 -18.57 4.48 10.52
CA ALA A 26 -19.86 4.00 9.96
C ALA A 26 -20.31 4.75 8.68
N THR A 27 -19.74 5.94 8.44
CA THR A 27 -19.99 6.75 7.25
C THR A 27 -19.17 6.33 6.03
N VAL A 28 -18.26 5.36 6.20
CA VAL A 28 -17.34 4.90 5.16
C VAL A 28 -17.67 3.45 4.76
N ARG A 29 -17.65 3.20 3.45
CA ARG A 29 -17.68 1.86 2.88
C ARG A 29 -16.28 1.49 2.37
N CYS A 30 -15.75 0.38 2.85
CA CYS A 30 -14.47 -0.18 2.42
C CYS A 30 -14.70 -1.30 1.40
N ASP A 31 -14.12 -1.15 0.21
CA ASP A 31 -14.08 -2.18 -0.82
C ASP A 31 -12.65 -2.71 -0.91
N VAL A 32 -12.39 -3.89 -0.32
CA VAL A 32 -11.08 -4.54 -0.33
C VAL A 32 -10.85 -5.26 -1.66
N VAL A 33 -9.73 -4.96 -2.30
CA VAL A 33 -9.35 -5.55 -3.58
C VAL A 33 -8.43 -6.74 -3.35
N SER A 34 -8.72 -7.86 -4.04
CA SER A 34 -7.76 -8.95 -4.19
C SER A 34 -7.07 -8.84 -5.54
N LEU A 35 -5.74 -8.79 -5.54
CA LEU A 35 -4.94 -8.80 -6.76
C LEU A 35 -4.87 -10.20 -7.36
N PRO A 36 -4.78 -10.33 -8.70
CA PRO A 36 -4.57 -11.60 -9.36
C PRO A 36 -3.38 -12.35 -8.77
N GLN A 37 -3.56 -13.63 -8.45
CA GLN A 37 -2.49 -14.50 -7.94
C GLN A 37 -1.70 -15.14 -9.10
N GLU A 38 -1.28 -14.28 -10.02
CA GLU A 38 -0.50 -14.58 -11.21
C GLU A 38 0.81 -13.77 -11.18
N PRO A 39 1.92 -14.23 -11.78
CA PRO A 39 3.21 -13.51 -11.79
C PRO A 39 3.18 -12.32 -12.76
N LEU A 40 2.39 -11.30 -12.44
CA LEU A 40 2.17 -10.10 -13.24
C LEU A 40 2.97 -8.90 -12.72
N GLY A 41 3.44 -8.06 -13.64
CA GLY A 41 3.99 -6.74 -13.33
C GLY A 41 2.91 -5.66 -13.21
N TYR A 42 3.31 -4.43 -12.81
CA TYR A 42 2.38 -3.32 -12.54
C TYR A 42 1.45 -3.02 -13.71
N ALA A 43 1.96 -2.93 -14.95
CA ALA A 43 1.14 -2.62 -16.11
C ALA A 43 0.05 -3.67 -16.34
N GLN A 44 0.41 -4.96 -16.23
CA GLN A 44 -0.53 -6.07 -16.39
C GLN A 44 -1.56 -6.10 -15.25
N LEU A 45 -1.15 -5.80 -14.01
CA LEU A 45 -2.06 -5.69 -12.87
C LEU A 45 -3.07 -4.56 -13.10
N VAL A 46 -2.63 -3.38 -13.57
CA VAL A 46 -3.55 -2.28 -13.92
C VAL A 46 -4.62 -2.74 -14.91
N GLU A 47 -4.21 -3.36 -16.02
CA GLU A 47 -5.16 -3.83 -17.06
C GLU A 47 -6.16 -4.86 -16.51
N ARG A 48 -5.73 -5.71 -15.58
CA ARG A 48 -6.59 -6.75 -14.99
C ARG A 48 -7.58 -6.21 -13.96
N ILE A 49 -7.20 -5.20 -13.16
CA ILE A 49 -8.05 -4.74 -12.07
C ILE A 49 -8.85 -3.48 -12.39
N ALA A 50 -8.36 -2.58 -13.24
CA ALA A 50 -9.03 -1.32 -13.55
C ALA A 50 -10.52 -1.49 -13.97
N PRO A 51 -10.89 -2.45 -14.83
CA PRO A 51 -12.29 -2.62 -15.23
C PRO A 51 -13.23 -3.03 -14.09
N ARG A 52 -12.68 -3.60 -13.00
CA ARG A 52 -13.46 -4.11 -11.86
C ARG A 52 -13.62 -3.08 -10.74
N LEU A 53 -12.76 -2.05 -10.70
CA LEU A 53 -12.70 -1.14 -9.54
C LEU A 53 -13.80 -0.07 -9.56
N GLN A 54 -14.37 0.26 -10.73
CA GLN A 54 -15.39 1.31 -10.87
C GLN A 54 -14.98 2.59 -10.12
N LEU A 55 -13.74 3.05 -10.33
CA LEU A 55 -13.25 4.28 -9.72
C LEU A 55 -14.01 5.48 -10.27
N GLY A 56 -14.21 6.49 -9.43
CA GLY A 56 -14.93 7.71 -9.82
C GLY A 56 -14.64 8.86 -8.85
N PRO A 57 -15.19 10.05 -9.13
CA PRO A 57 -14.88 11.28 -8.39
C PRO A 57 -15.22 11.22 -6.89
N ASP A 58 -16.05 10.27 -6.46
CA ASP A 58 -16.42 10.06 -5.05
C ASP A 58 -15.59 8.95 -4.37
N THR A 59 -14.67 8.33 -5.11
CA THR A 59 -13.86 7.21 -4.61
C THR A 59 -12.54 7.71 -4.02
N ILE A 60 -12.23 7.31 -2.81
CA ILE A 60 -10.90 7.42 -2.22
C ILE A 60 -10.16 6.13 -2.55
N LEU A 61 -8.97 6.22 -3.15
CA LEU A 61 -8.12 5.08 -3.44
C LEU A 61 -6.99 5.02 -2.41
N LEU A 62 -7.00 3.99 -1.56
CA LEU A 62 -5.97 3.77 -0.57
C LEU A 62 -5.10 2.59 -0.98
N ALA A 63 -3.79 2.79 -0.97
CA ALA A 63 -2.84 1.76 -1.35
C ALA A 63 -1.71 1.63 -0.33
N GLU A 64 -1.43 0.39 0.05
CA GLU A 64 -0.35 0.06 0.97
C GLU A 64 0.85 -0.52 0.24
N SER A 65 2.06 -0.05 0.58
CA SER A 65 3.33 -0.66 0.19
C SER A 65 3.44 -0.91 -1.33
N PHE A 66 3.47 -2.19 -1.75
CA PHE A 66 3.53 -2.63 -3.15
C PHE A 66 2.50 -1.94 -4.04
N SER A 67 1.29 -1.74 -3.56
CA SER A 67 0.21 -1.20 -4.38
C SER A 67 0.23 0.32 -4.55
N GLY A 68 1.16 1.06 -3.96
CA GLY A 68 1.26 2.50 -4.20
C GLY A 68 1.47 2.86 -5.68
N PRO A 69 2.49 2.29 -6.36
CA PRO A 69 2.66 2.48 -7.81
C PRO A 69 1.43 2.06 -8.62
N LEU A 70 0.76 0.97 -8.23
CA LEU A 70 -0.46 0.50 -8.87
C LEU A 70 -1.59 1.53 -8.76
N ALA A 71 -1.79 2.10 -7.56
CA ALA A 71 -2.79 3.14 -7.33
C ALA A 71 -2.50 4.43 -8.10
N ILE A 72 -1.22 4.81 -8.21
CA ILE A 72 -0.80 5.98 -8.99
C ILE A 72 -1.14 5.79 -10.47
N LEU A 73 -0.83 4.64 -11.05
CA LEU A 73 -1.15 4.31 -12.44
C LEU A 73 -2.67 4.25 -12.71
N LEU A 74 -3.47 3.87 -11.72
CA LEU A 74 -4.93 3.90 -11.79
C LEU A 74 -5.47 5.34 -11.67
N ALA A 75 -4.95 6.11 -10.73
CA ALA A 75 -5.37 7.49 -10.49
C ALA A 75 -4.99 8.45 -11.62
N GLU A 76 -3.91 8.18 -12.36
CA GLU A 76 -3.57 8.90 -13.58
C GLU A 76 -4.65 8.78 -14.66
N ARG A 77 -5.29 7.62 -14.74
CA ARG A 77 -6.27 7.29 -15.79
C ARG A 77 -7.71 7.70 -15.45
N GLN A 78 -8.01 7.93 -14.18
CA GLN A 78 -9.39 8.14 -13.72
C GLN A 78 -9.43 9.22 -12.62
N ARG A 79 -10.46 10.06 -12.66
CA ARG A 79 -10.70 11.03 -11.58
C ARG A 79 -11.18 10.30 -10.33
N ILE A 80 -10.52 10.57 -9.20
CA ILE A 80 -10.87 10.07 -7.88
C ILE A 80 -10.94 11.22 -6.88
N ALA A 81 -11.59 11.00 -5.73
CA ALA A 81 -11.74 12.00 -4.67
C ALA A 81 -10.40 12.31 -3.99
N ALA A 82 -9.62 11.28 -3.68
CA ALA A 82 -8.28 11.40 -3.08
C ALA A 82 -7.47 10.12 -3.30
N LEU A 83 -6.15 10.27 -3.32
CA LEU A 83 -5.17 9.18 -3.32
C LEU A 83 -4.49 9.12 -1.95
N VAL A 84 -4.69 8.02 -1.22
CA VAL A 84 -4.03 7.76 0.07
C VAL A 84 -2.93 6.72 -0.13
N LEU A 85 -1.69 7.11 0.09
CA LEU A 85 -0.50 6.30 -0.05
C LEU A 85 0.03 5.93 1.35
N CYS A 86 0.13 4.66 1.68
CA CYS A 86 0.60 4.20 2.98
C CYS A 86 1.92 3.43 2.83
N ASN A 87 2.98 3.91 3.47
CA ASN A 87 4.30 3.27 3.49
C ASN A 87 4.74 2.73 2.12
N THR A 88 4.73 3.57 1.11
CA THR A 88 4.97 3.19 -0.29
C THR A 88 6.00 4.08 -0.98
N PHE A 89 6.16 3.94 -2.30
CA PHE A 89 7.22 4.55 -3.08
C PHE A 89 6.74 4.86 -4.50
N VAL A 90 7.43 5.75 -5.20
CA VAL A 90 7.20 6.08 -6.63
C VAL A 90 8.33 5.56 -7.52
N THR A 91 9.51 5.34 -6.94
CA THR A 91 10.67 4.72 -7.60
C THR A 91 11.15 3.55 -6.77
N ALA A 92 11.91 2.65 -7.39
CA ALA A 92 12.49 1.50 -6.70
C ALA A 92 13.19 1.95 -5.41
N PRO A 93 12.73 1.51 -4.21
CA PRO A 93 13.49 1.74 -2.99
C PRO A 93 14.87 1.09 -3.12
N ARG A 94 15.83 1.48 -2.28
CA ARG A 94 17.25 1.05 -2.38
C ARG A 94 17.51 -0.48 -2.51
N LEU A 95 16.47 -1.28 -2.58
CA LEU A 95 16.47 -2.72 -2.77
C LEU A 95 16.70 -3.17 -4.24
N ARG A 96 17.19 -2.29 -5.12
CA ARG A 96 17.48 -2.62 -6.54
C ARG A 96 18.29 -3.91 -6.72
N VAL A 97 19.16 -4.24 -5.77
CA VAL A 97 19.99 -5.45 -5.81
C VAL A 97 19.15 -6.73 -5.66
N LEU A 98 18.04 -6.69 -4.94
CA LEU A 98 17.18 -7.86 -4.73
C LEU A 98 16.43 -8.29 -6.00
N GLY A 99 16.12 -7.37 -6.90
CA GLY A 99 15.39 -7.69 -8.13
C GLY A 99 16.17 -8.50 -9.16
N ALA A 100 17.51 -8.54 -9.03
CA ALA A 100 18.39 -9.35 -9.88
C ALA A 100 18.60 -10.78 -9.34
N LEU A 101 18.15 -11.06 -8.10
CA LEU A 101 18.32 -12.38 -7.49
C LEU A 101 17.12 -13.28 -7.82
N PRO A 102 17.33 -14.60 -8.00
CA PRO A 102 16.24 -15.56 -8.13
C PRO A 102 15.55 -15.76 -6.77
N LEU A 103 14.63 -14.86 -6.41
CA LEU A 103 13.98 -14.86 -5.10
C LEU A 103 12.90 -15.92 -4.94
N ALA A 104 12.40 -16.52 -6.03
CA ALA A 104 11.35 -17.53 -5.97
C ALA A 104 11.68 -18.70 -5.02
N PRO A 105 12.92 -19.27 -4.98
CA PRO A 105 13.26 -20.31 -4.02
C PRO A 105 13.15 -19.88 -2.56
N LEU A 106 13.42 -18.60 -2.25
CA LEU A 106 13.33 -18.06 -0.89
C LEU A 106 11.89 -18.03 -0.39
N PHE A 107 10.93 -17.79 -1.26
CA PHE A 107 9.50 -17.74 -0.91
C PHE A 107 8.87 -19.13 -0.71
N HIS A 108 9.58 -20.22 -0.93
CA HIS A 108 9.16 -21.55 -0.52
C HIS A 108 9.42 -21.83 0.98
N LEU A 109 10.26 -21.02 1.60
CA LEU A 109 10.53 -21.15 3.03
C LEU A 109 9.52 -20.33 3.84
N PRO A 110 9.06 -20.85 5.00
CA PRO A 110 8.18 -20.10 5.86
C PRO A 110 8.88 -18.83 6.38
N MET A 111 8.18 -17.71 6.41
CA MET A 111 8.71 -16.47 6.95
C MET A 111 8.96 -16.65 8.47
N PRO A 112 10.19 -16.44 8.98
CA PRO A 112 10.42 -16.48 10.43
C PRO A 112 9.68 -15.35 11.15
N ALA A 113 9.13 -15.62 12.34
CA ALA A 113 8.41 -14.63 13.14
C ALA A 113 9.28 -13.39 13.45
N VAL A 114 10.59 -13.56 13.64
CA VAL A 114 11.51 -12.45 13.85
C VAL A 114 11.59 -11.52 12.64
N VAL A 115 11.49 -12.05 11.41
CA VAL A 115 11.46 -11.26 10.16
C VAL A 115 10.14 -10.50 10.07
N ALA A 116 9.01 -11.17 10.35
CA ALA A 116 7.70 -10.53 10.37
C ALA A 116 7.66 -9.37 11.37
N ARG A 117 8.14 -9.57 12.61
CA ARG A 117 8.22 -8.54 13.64
C ARG A 117 9.16 -7.41 13.28
N TRP A 118 10.34 -7.73 12.76
CA TRP A 118 11.35 -6.71 12.52
C TRP A 118 11.01 -5.79 11.35
N PHE A 119 10.49 -6.34 10.27
CA PHE A 119 10.29 -5.58 9.04
C PHE A 119 8.83 -5.15 8.81
N PHE A 120 7.84 -5.93 9.27
CA PHE A 120 6.46 -5.72 8.87
C PHE A 120 5.58 -5.17 9.97
N VAL A 121 5.45 -5.85 11.11
CA VAL A 121 4.44 -5.52 12.13
C VAL A 121 4.99 -4.83 13.38
N GLY A 122 6.32 -4.72 13.51
CA GLY A 122 6.97 -4.15 14.68
C GLY A 122 7.26 -5.20 15.78
N THR A 123 8.31 -4.95 16.58
CA THR A 123 8.79 -5.90 17.59
C THR A 123 7.83 -6.13 18.74
N GLY A 124 6.90 -5.21 19.00
CA GLY A 124 5.85 -5.31 20.01
C GLY A 124 4.49 -5.79 19.49
N ALA A 125 4.42 -6.27 18.24
CA ALA A 125 3.16 -6.76 17.68
C ALA A 125 2.65 -8.00 18.42
N PRO A 126 1.34 -8.16 18.60
CA PRO A 126 0.75 -9.38 19.18
C PRO A 126 1.01 -10.60 18.28
N ASP A 127 1.06 -11.78 18.87
CA ASP A 127 1.41 -13.02 18.16
C ASP A 127 0.43 -13.36 17.04
N ASP A 128 -0.86 -13.14 17.27
CA ASP A 128 -1.91 -13.37 16.27
C ASP A 128 -1.73 -12.54 14.99
N LEU A 129 -1.27 -11.31 15.10
CA LEU A 129 -0.96 -10.49 13.92
C LEU A 129 0.25 -11.04 13.16
N VAL A 130 1.28 -11.50 13.89
CA VAL A 130 2.46 -12.14 13.28
C VAL A 130 2.06 -13.41 12.52
N GLU A 131 1.27 -14.26 13.15
CA GLU A 131 0.76 -15.51 12.56
C GLU A 131 -0.10 -15.24 11.33
N ARG A 132 -0.99 -14.25 11.37
CA ARG A 132 -1.79 -13.84 10.20
C ARG A 132 -0.93 -13.38 9.04
N VAL A 133 0.10 -12.58 9.29
CA VAL A 133 1.04 -12.15 8.24
C VAL A 133 1.78 -13.34 7.65
N GLN A 134 2.29 -14.24 8.49
CA GLN A 134 2.98 -15.45 8.02
C GLN A 134 2.07 -16.34 7.17
N ALA A 135 0.85 -16.60 7.65
CA ALA A 135 -0.15 -17.41 6.95
C ALA A 135 -0.57 -16.77 5.62
N THR A 136 -0.79 -15.45 5.61
CA THR A 136 -1.18 -14.71 4.40
C THR A 136 -0.08 -14.77 3.34
N VAL A 137 1.19 -14.53 3.73
CA VAL A 137 2.32 -14.63 2.78
C VAL A 137 2.49 -16.07 2.28
N ALA A 138 2.36 -17.06 3.16
CA ALA A 138 2.46 -18.47 2.79
C ALA A 138 1.34 -18.95 1.85
N SER A 139 0.20 -18.26 1.83
CA SER A 139 -0.92 -18.58 0.92
C SER A 139 -0.69 -18.12 -0.52
N VAL A 140 0.30 -17.26 -0.76
CA VAL A 140 0.58 -16.70 -2.09
C VAL A 140 1.62 -17.58 -2.82
N PRO A 141 1.38 -17.95 -4.08
CA PRO A 141 2.36 -18.72 -4.84
C PRO A 141 3.74 -18.01 -4.89
N PRO A 142 4.85 -18.71 -4.62
CA PRO A 142 6.20 -18.13 -4.60
C PRO A 142 6.57 -17.36 -5.88
N ALA A 143 6.13 -17.84 -7.05
CA ALA A 143 6.36 -17.18 -8.33
C ALA A 143 5.66 -15.80 -8.39
N VAL A 144 4.51 -15.65 -7.75
CA VAL A 144 3.77 -14.38 -7.68
C VAL A 144 4.51 -13.38 -6.80
N LEU A 145 4.97 -13.79 -5.62
CA LEU A 145 5.78 -12.95 -4.74
C LEU A 145 7.06 -12.50 -5.41
N ALA A 146 7.76 -13.42 -6.08
CA ALA A 146 8.99 -13.12 -6.81
C ALA A 146 8.76 -12.11 -7.94
N ALA A 147 7.70 -12.27 -8.73
CA ALA A 147 7.35 -11.34 -9.80
C ALA A 147 7.01 -9.94 -9.26
N ARG A 148 6.29 -9.86 -8.13
CA ARG A 148 5.97 -8.59 -7.47
C ARG A 148 7.23 -7.90 -6.94
N VAL A 149 8.13 -8.63 -6.27
CA VAL A 149 9.42 -8.06 -5.80
C VAL A 149 10.27 -7.61 -6.98
N SER A 150 10.31 -8.38 -8.07
CA SER A 150 10.99 -7.97 -9.30
C SER A 150 10.41 -6.66 -9.85
N SER A 151 9.08 -6.52 -9.87
CA SER A 151 8.40 -5.29 -10.30
C SER A 151 8.76 -4.09 -9.43
N VAL A 152 8.87 -4.28 -8.10
CA VAL A 152 9.31 -3.22 -7.16
C VAL A 152 10.72 -2.74 -7.49
N SER A 153 11.62 -3.64 -7.88
CA SER A 153 13.03 -3.31 -8.13
C SER A 153 13.27 -2.43 -9.36
N SER A 154 12.31 -2.37 -10.27
CA SER A 154 12.40 -1.62 -11.53
C SER A 154 11.33 -0.55 -11.68
N VAL A 155 10.50 -0.34 -10.65
CA VAL A 155 9.37 0.61 -10.73
C VAL A 155 9.85 2.04 -10.84
N ASP A 156 9.22 2.78 -11.74
CA ASP A 156 9.27 4.24 -11.84
C ASP A 156 7.89 4.73 -12.30
N VAL A 157 7.19 5.46 -11.44
CA VAL A 157 5.88 6.05 -11.71
C VAL A 157 5.85 7.54 -11.41
N VAL A 158 7.02 8.19 -11.44
CA VAL A 158 7.17 9.64 -11.20
C VAL A 158 6.30 10.43 -12.15
N ASP A 159 6.38 10.16 -13.45
CA ASP A 159 5.59 10.86 -14.46
C ASP A 159 4.09 10.61 -14.33
N ALA A 160 3.69 9.40 -13.93
CA ALA A 160 2.30 9.08 -13.69
C ALA A 160 1.75 9.85 -12.47
N LEU A 161 2.54 9.96 -11.39
CA LEU A 161 2.15 10.75 -10.23
C LEU A 161 2.05 12.25 -10.56
N ALA A 162 2.94 12.78 -11.39
CA ALA A 162 2.89 14.17 -11.86
C ALA A 162 1.60 14.49 -12.64
N ARG A 163 0.99 13.50 -13.31
CA ARG A 163 -0.29 13.64 -14.01
C ARG A 163 -1.52 13.38 -13.14
N CYS A 164 -1.35 12.89 -11.91
CA CYS A 164 -2.44 12.71 -10.96
C CYS A 164 -2.95 14.06 -10.46
N SER A 165 -4.24 14.34 -10.67
CA SER A 165 -4.89 15.58 -10.24
C SER A 165 -5.63 15.48 -8.90
N ALA A 166 -5.73 14.28 -8.34
CA ALA A 166 -6.39 14.05 -7.05
C ALA A 166 -5.52 14.54 -5.89
N PRO A 167 -6.10 15.08 -4.81
CA PRO A 167 -5.38 15.36 -3.57
C PRO A 167 -4.68 14.10 -3.06
N ILE A 168 -3.43 14.26 -2.57
CA ILE A 168 -2.61 13.14 -2.12
C ILE A 168 -2.41 13.23 -0.60
N VAL A 169 -2.65 12.12 0.09
CA VAL A 169 -2.29 11.94 1.50
C VAL A 169 -1.27 10.81 1.61
N TYR A 170 -0.16 11.08 2.28
CA TYR A 170 0.83 10.06 2.56
C TYR A 170 0.83 9.72 4.05
N LEU A 171 0.45 8.48 4.38
CA LEU A 171 0.53 7.93 5.72
C LEU A 171 1.90 7.28 5.92
N ARG A 172 2.70 7.83 6.83
CA ARG A 172 4.06 7.37 7.12
C ARG A 172 4.14 6.72 8.50
N GLY A 173 4.39 5.41 8.53
CA GLY A 173 4.77 4.72 9.76
C GLY A 173 6.18 5.12 10.20
N THR A 174 6.33 5.78 11.37
CA THR A 174 7.64 6.30 11.80
C THR A 174 8.67 5.21 12.11
N LYS A 175 8.22 3.95 12.25
CA LYS A 175 9.07 2.77 12.52
C LYS A 175 9.15 1.83 11.32
N ASP A 176 8.74 2.29 10.12
CA ASP A 176 8.87 1.51 8.90
C ASP A 176 10.35 1.33 8.54
N ARG A 177 10.77 0.07 8.41
CA ARG A 177 12.15 -0.34 8.10
C ARG A 177 12.34 -0.83 6.67
N LEU A 178 11.25 -0.94 5.91
CA LEU A 178 11.27 -1.39 4.50
C LEU A 178 11.31 -0.21 3.53
N VAL A 179 10.42 0.75 3.71
CA VAL A 179 10.36 1.93 2.86
C VAL A 179 11.08 3.08 3.56
N PRO A 180 12.15 3.65 2.98
CA PRO A 180 12.91 4.72 3.60
C PRO A 180 12.15 6.05 3.55
N GLU A 181 12.48 7.00 4.46
CA GLU A 181 11.92 8.35 4.47
C GLU A 181 12.11 9.09 3.14
N ALA A 182 13.22 8.83 2.44
CA ALA A 182 13.47 9.38 1.10
C ALA A 182 12.38 9.05 0.06
N SER A 183 11.57 8.01 0.30
CA SER A 183 10.41 7.70 -0.55
C SER A 183 9.28 8.73 -0.38
N VAL A 184 9.10 9.27 0.82
CA VAL A 184 8.16 10.38 1.07
C VAL A 184 8.60 11.61 0.28
N ASP A 185 9.90 11.96 0.38
CA ASP A 185 10.47 13.09 -0.35
C ASP A 185 10.33 12.91 -1.88
N ALA A 186 10.48 11.67 -2.37
CA ALA A 186 10.29 11.36 -3.78
C ALA A 186 8.84 11.58 -4.23
N VAL A 187 7.86 11.15 -3.43
CA VAL A 187 6.42 11.41 -3.68
C VAL A 187 6.15 12.91 -3.70
N MET A 188 6.64 13.65 -2.70
CA MET A 188 6.44 15.11 -2.61
C MET A 188 7.03 15.86 -3.81
N ARG A 189 8.20 15.44 -4.30
CA ARG A 189 8.83 16.06 -5.49
C ARG A 189 8.14 15.70 -6.79
N ALA A 190 7.57 14.50 -6.89
CA ALA A 190 6.94 14.01 -8.11
C ALA A 190 5.50 14.52 -8.29
N ALA A 191 4.81 14.83 -7.21
CA ALA A 191 3.42 15.27 -7.24
C ALA A 191 3.29 16.70 -7.79
N SER A 192 2.32 16.93 -8.69
CA SER A 192 1.93 18.26 -9.18
C SER A 192 0.86 18.93 -8.30
N VAL A 193 0.34 18.21 -7.33
CA VAL A 193 -0.67 18.67 -6.36
C VAL A 193 -0.09 18.63 -4.94
N PRO A 194 -0.66 19.37 -3.98
CA PRO A 194 -0.21 19.31 -2.59
C PRO A 194 -0.29 17.88 -2.03
N VAL A 195 0.75 17.47 -1.29
CA VAL A 195 0.81 16.20 -0.57
C VAL A 195 0.74 16.44 0.92
N SER A 196 -0.30 15.95 1.58
CA SER A 196 -0.43 15.98 3.03
C SER A 196 0.29 14.76 3.62
N VAL A 197 1.39 14.98 4.35
CA VAL A 197 2.15 13.89 4.99
C VAL A 197 1.76 13.77 6.45
N VAL A 198 1.18 12.62 6.84
CA VAL A 198 0.83 12.32 8.23
C VAL A 198 1.76 11.23 8.75
N ARG A 199 2.53 11.55 9.79
CA ARG A 199 3.43 10.61 10.46
C ARG A 199 2.74 9.96 11.65
N ILE A 200 2.64 8.64 11.63
CA ILE A 200 1.96 7.84 12.66
C ILE A 200 2.99 6.91 13.31
N PRO A 201 3.06 6.84 14.65
CA PRO A 201 3.88 5.84 15.31
C PRO A 201 3.46 4.42 14.95
N GLY A 202 4.22 3.76 14.08
CA GLY A 202 3.88 2.42 13.60
C GLY A 202 4.91 1.84 12.62
N PRO A 203 4.85 0.53 12.39
CA PRO A 203 5.75 -0.23 11.52
C PRO A 203 5.35 -0.10 10.04
N HIS A 204 5.90 -1.00 9.18
CA HIS A 204 5.59 -1.02 7.75
C HIS A 204 4.12 -1.34 7.46
N LEU A 205 3.56 -2.40 8.07
CA LEU A 205 2.13 -2.72 8.01
C LEU A 205 1.38 -1.83 9.01
N LEU A 206 1.28 -0.55 8.66
CA LEU A 206 0.74 0.50 9.54
C LEU A 206 -0.76 0.33 9.75
N LEU A 207 -1.50 -0.01 8.70
CA LEU A 207 -2.96 -0.14 8.73
C LEU A 207 -3.40 -1.31 9.62
N GLN A 208 -2.57 -2.35 9.73
CA GLN A 208 -2.80 -3.52 10.57
C GLN A 208 -2.37 -3.29 12.02
N ALA A 209 -1.27 -2.55 12.21
CA ALA A 209 -0.70 -2.35 13.53
C ALA A 209 -1.28 -1.14 14.29
N ALA A 210 -1.87 -0.18 13.58
CA ALA A 210 -2.43 1.05 14.15
C ALA A 210 -3.67 1.55 13.37
N PRO A 211 -4.70 0.69 13.21
CA PRO A 211 -5.87 0.99 12.36
C PRO A 211 -6.60 2.26 12.78
N GLU A 212 -6.85 2.47 14.08
CA GLU A 212 -7.58 3.64 14.56
C GLU A 212 -6.79 4.96 14.36
N ALA A 213 -5.45 4.90 14.48
CA ALA A 213 -4.61 6.07 14.24
C ALA A 213 -4.57 6.41 12.74
N ALA A 214 -4.55 5.40 11.88
CA ALA A 214 -4.61 5.59 10.44
C ALA A 214 -5.97 6.16 10.01
N TRP A 215 -7.09 5.68 10.59
CA TRP A 215 -8.42 6.24 10.33
C TRP A 215 -8.54 7.69 10.77
N ARG A 216 -8.10 8.05 11.98
CA ARG A 216 -8.10 9.46 12.41
C ARG A 216 -7.35 10.36 11.44
N ALA A 217 -6.20 9.92 10.94
CA ALA A 217 -5.43 10.68 9.95
C ALA A 217 -6.18 10.85 8.62
N ILE A 218 -6.92 9.83 8.18
CA ILE A 218 -7.73 9.89 6.96
C ILE A 218 -8.94 10.79 7.16
N GLU A 219 -9.61 10.71 8.30
CA GLU A 219 -10.75 11.58 8.66
C GLU A 219 -10.34 13.05 8.67
N ASP A 220 -9.27 13.40 9.38
CA ASP A 220 -8.80 14.78 9.53
C ASP A 220 -8.41 15.43 8.19
N VAL A 221 -7.86 14.67 7.24
CA VAL A 221 -7.28 15.22 5.99
C VAL A 221 -8.19 15.02 4.78
N VAL A 222 -8.95 13.93 4.71
CA VAL A 222 -9.70 13.54 3.51
C VAL A 222 -11.20 13.63 3.70
N LEU A 223 -11.71 13.15 4.83
CA LEU A 223 -13.15 13.02 5.05
C LEU A 223 -13.76 14.32 5.58
N GLU A 224 -13.08 14.98 6.50
CA GLU A 224 -13.46 16.23 7.14
C GLU A 224 -12.29 17.22 7.15
N PRO A 225 -11.84 17.70 5.99
CA PRO A 225 -10.74 18.67 5.96
C PRO A 225 -11.12 19.88 6.80
N ARG A 226 -10.38 20.11 7.89
CA ARG A 226 -10.58 21.32 8.72
C ARG A 226 -10.34 22.52 7.84
N ALA A 227 -11.31 23.44 7.81
CA ALA A 227 -11.13 24.71 7.13
C ALA A 227 -9.89 25.41 7.70
N ALA A 228 -8.93 25.73 6.80
CA ALA A 228 -7.70 26.44 7.13
C ALA A 228 -8.00 27.93 7.41
#